data_699df8564c87efd9ef000a4104e7bb59
#
_entry.id   699df8564c87efd9ef000a4104e7bb59
#
_cell.length_a   1.000
_cell.length_b   1.000
_cell.length_c   1.000
_cell.angle_alpha   90.00
_cell.angle_beta   90.00
_cell.angle_gamma   90.00
#
_symmetry.space_group_name_H-M   'P 1'
#
loop_
_entity.id
_entity.type
_entity.pdbx_description
1 polymer ?
#
loop_
_entity_poly.entity_id
_entity_poly.type
_entity_poly.pdbx_seq_one_letter_code
_entity_poly.pdbx_strand_id
1 'polypeptide(L)'
;MTEAHHKYDHTEATGSSSWDFQNSFRREKLEQKSPDSKTLQEDSPGVRQKVYECQECGKSFRQKGSLTLHERIHTGQKPFECTHCGKSFRAKGNLVTHQRIHTGEKPYQCKECGKSFSQRGSLAVHERLHTGQKPYECAICQRSFRNQSNLAVHRRVHSGEKPYRCDQCGKAFSQKGSLIVHIRVHTGLKPYACSQCRKSFHTRGNCILHGKVHTGETPYLCGQCGKSFTQRGSLAVHQRSCSQRLTL
;
A
#
# COMPACT_ATOMS: atom_id res chain seq x y z
N MET A 1 43.86 -16.23 13.61
CA MET A 1 43.34 -15.39 12.54
C MET A 1 42.16 -16.14 11.94
N THR A 2 40.97 -15.87 12.43
CA THR A 2 39.72 -16.55 12.03
C THR A 2 38.75 -15.47 11.62
N GLU A 3 38.57 -15.38 10.30
CA GLU A 3 37.58 -14.47 9.67
C GLU A 3 36.17 -14.97 9.95
N ALA A 4 35.39 -14.17 10.66
CA ALA A 4 33.97 -14.39 10.86
C ALA A 4 33.19 -13.77 9.68
N HIS A 5 32.78 -14.60 8.75
CA HIS A 5 31.80 -14.23 7.73
C HIS A 5 30.42 -13.98 8.36
N HIS A 6 30.08 -12.74 8.60
CA HIS A 6 28.69 -12.33 8.89
C HIS A 6 27.89 -12.37 7.57
N LYS A 7 27.12 -13.43 7.39
CA LYS A 7 26.03 -13.48 6.43
C LYS A 7 24.93 -12.53 6.91
N TYR A 8 24.80 -11.39 6.25
CA TYR A 8 23.61 -10.53 6.38
C TYR A 8 22.46 -11.17 5.60
N ASP A 9 21.53 -11.73 6.32
CA ASP A 9 20.25 -12.16 5.80
C ASP A 9 19.47 -10.95 5.26
N HIS A 10 19.26 -10.92 3.97
CA HIS A 10 18.31 -10.03 3.30
C HIS A 10 16.88 -10.47 3.61
N THR A 11 16.40 -10.18 4.81
CA THR A 11 14.96 -10.20 5.04
C THR A 11 14.36 -8.95 4.40
N GLU A 12 13.94 -9.10 3.14
CA GLU A 12 12.99 -8.18 2.54
C GLU A 12 11.77 -8.05 3.46
N ALA A 13 11.59 -6.85 4.00
CA ALA A 13 10.38 -6.50 4.72
C ALA A 13 9.21 -6.43 3.72
N THR A 14 8.72 -7.60 3.32
CA THR A 14 7.48 -7.73 2.56
C THR A 14 6.34 -7.38 3.51
N GLY A 15 5.70 -6.25 3.25
CA GLY A 15 4.61 -5.71 4.02
C GLY A 15 3.46 -6.71 4.19
N SER A 16 3.38 -7.33 5.35
CA SER A 16 2.28 -8.18 5.77
C SER A 16 1.24 -7.42 6.58
N SER A 17 0.66 -6.37 6.02
CA SER A 17 -0.37 -5.59 6.73
C SER A 17 -1.62 -5.27 5.92
N SER A 18 -1.74 -5.84 4.70
CA SER A 18 -2.89 -5.53 3.83
C SER A 18 -4.17 -6.32 4.15
N TRP A 19 -4.11 -7.41 4.93
CA TRP A 19 -5.26 -8.30 5.12
C TRP A 19 -6.12 -7.98 6.34
N ASP A 20 -5.52 -7.49 7.42
CA ASP A 20 -6.30 -7.11 8.61
C ASP A 20 -7.07 -5.79 8.40
N PHE A 21 -6.61 -4.94 7.48
CA PHE A 21 -7.24 -3.65 7.19
C PHE A 21 -8.47 -3.75 6.28
N GLN A 22 -8.55 -4.77 5.41
CA GLN A 22 -9.69 -4.93 4.50
C GLN A 22 -10.98 -5.39 5.20
N ASN A 23 -10.88 -6.07 6.35
CA ASN A 23 -12.05 -6.51 7.11
C ASN A 23 -12.60 -5.45 8.06
N SER A 24 -11.83 -4.44 8.46
CA SER A 24 -12.28 -3.39 9.37
C SER A 24 -13.09 -2.29 8.67
N PHE A 25 -12.88 -2.05 7.38
CA PHE A 25 -13.49 -0.93 6.64
C PHE A 25 -14.80 -1.25 5.92
N ARG A 26 -15.42 -2.41 6.15
CA ARG A 26 -16.79 -2.68 5.65
C ARG A 26 -17.89 -1.97 6.42
N ARG A 27 -17.58 -1.10 7.38
CA ARG A 27 -18.55 -0.58 8.35
C ARG A 27 -19.14 0.79 8.04
N GLU A 28 -18.80 1.44 6.94
CA GLU A 28 -19.42 2.71 6.58
C GLU A 28 -19.94 2.71 5.14
N LYS A 29 -20.99 1.95 4.88
CA LYS A 29 -22.05 2.34 3.95
C LYS A 29 -23.26 2.72 4.78
N LEU A 30 -23.25 3.90 5.32
CA LEU A 30 -24.46 4.59 5.81
C LEU A 30 -25.23 5.08 4.58
N GLU A 31 -26.34 4.43 4.37
CA GLU A 31 -27.68 4.96 4.16
C GLU A 31 -27.78 6.37 3.60
N GLN A 32 -28.08 6.44 2.30
CA GLN A 32 -29.00 7.45 1.79
C GLN A 32 -30.16 6.70 1.14
N LYS A 33 -31.20 6.46 1.93
CA LYS A 33 -32.53 6.10 1.45
C LYS A 33 -33.24 7.38 1.03
N SER A 34 -33.56 7.50 -0.25
CA SER A 34 -34.65 8.37 -0.71
C SER A 34 -35.99 7.73 -0.38
N PRO A 35 -36.99 8.49 0.03
CA PRO A 35 -38.34 7.97 0.26
C PRO A 35 -39.10 7.90 -1.07
N ASP A 36 -40.04 6.95 -1.12
CA ASP A 36 -41.14 6.75 -2.06
C ASP A 36 -40.94 5.66 -3.11
N SER A 37 -41.49 4.50 -2.78
CA SER A 37 -42.47 3.78 -3.62
C SER A 37 -42.96 2.56 -2.84
N LYS A 38 -44.15 2.66 -2.28
CA LYS A 38 -44.96 1.53 -1.81
C LYS A 38 -45.34 0.70 -3.04
N THR A 39 -44.86 -0.53 -3.12
CA THR A 39 -45.49 -1.59 -3.88
C THR A 39 -45.61 -2.80 -2.97
N LEU A 40 -46.82 -3.10 -2.61
CA LEU A 40 -47.22 -4.32 -1.95
C LEU A 40 -46.90 -5.49 -2.88
N GLN A 41 -46.08 -6.40 -2.47
CA GLN A 41 -45.95 -7.72 -3.06
C GLN A 41 -46.05 -8.78 -1.94
N GLU A 42 -46.97 -9.69 -2.21
CA GLU A 42 -47.51 -10.72 -1.36
C GLU A 42 -46.48 -11.72 -0.86
N ASP A 43 -46.73 -12.21 0.35
CA ASP A 43 -45.95 -13.18 1.10
C ASP A 43 -45.81 -14.52 0.39
N SER A 44 -44.60 -14.82 -0.04
CA SER A 44 -44.17 -16.20 -0.19
C SER A 44 -43.62 -16.71 1.14
N PRO A 45 -43.92 -17.96 1.59
CA PRO A 45 -43.51 -18.46 2.91
C PRO A 45 -42.00 -18.51 2.98
N GLY A 46 -41.42 -17.55 3.67
CA GLY A 46 -40.01 -17.34 3.79
C GLY A 46 -39.32 -18.50 4.52
N VAL A 47 -38.40 -19.15 3.81
CA VAL A 47 -37.36 -19.96 4.46
C VAL A 47 -36.61 -19.06 5.44
N ARG A 48 -36.89 -19.21 6.74
CA ARG A 48 -36.14 -18.54 7.81
C ARG A 48 -34.66 -18.94 7.67
N GLN A 49 -33.87 -18.09 7.01
CA GLN A 49 -32.41 -18.31 6.91
C GLN A 49 -31.84 -18.24 8.33
N LYS A 50 -31.25 -19.34 8.76
CA LYS A 50 -30.62 -19.45 10.07
C LYS A 50 -29.44 -18.49 10.10
N VAL A 51 -29.50 -17.47 10.99
CA VAL A 51 -28.47 -16.47 11.17
C VAL A 51 -27.71 -16.78 12.44
N TYR A 52 -26.39 -16.75 12.38
CA TYR A 52 -25.47 -16.99 13.50
C TYR A 52 -24.86 -15.67 13.94
N GLU A 53 -25.12 -15.25 15.16
CA GLU A 53 -24.67 -13.96 15.68
C GLU A 53 -23.47 -14.08 16.62
N CYS A 54 -22.49 -13.19 16.45
CA CYS A 54 -21.34 -13.08 17.35
C CYS A 54 -21.76 -12.34 18.61
N GLN A 55 -21.67 -12.98 19.78
CA GLN A 55 -22.07 -12.42 21.06
C GLN A 55 -21.18 -11.26 21.53
N GLU A 56 -19.94 -11.17 21.03
CA GLU A 56 -19.02 -10.10 21.42
C GLU A 56 -19.20 -8.79 20.64
N CYS A 57 -19.70 -8.85 19.38
CA CYS A 57 -19.79 -7.65 18.53
C CYS A 57 -21.09 -7.52 17.73
N GLY A 58 -22.07 -8.41 17.93
CA GLY A 58 -23.38 -8.38 17.28
C GLY A 58 -23.36 -8.63 15.77
N LYS A 59 -22.24 -9.06 15.18
CA LYS A 59 -22.17 -9.37 13.75
C LYS A 59 -22.84 -10.67 13.43
N SER A 60 -23.67 -10.68 12.40
CA SER A 60 -24.46 -11.83 11.96
C SER A 60 -23.85 -12.50 10.73
N PHE A 61 -23.90 -13.83 10.69
CA PHE A 61 -23.35 -14.67 9.63
C PHE A 61 -24.38 -15.69 9.14
N ARG A 62 -24.39 -15.98 7.86
CA ARG A 62 -25.29 -16.98 7.28
C ARG A 62 -24.82 -18.44 7.51
N GLN A 63 -23.57 -18.62 7.90
CA GLN A 63 -22.96 -19.94 8.14
C GLN A 63 -22.25 -19.97 9.47
N LYS A 64 -22.43 -21.05 10.23
CA LYS A 64 -21.77 -21.27 11.53
C LYS A 64 -20.25 -21.24 11.42
N GLY A 65 -19.66 -21.83 10.35
CA GLY A 65 -18.22 -21.81 10.13
C GLY A 65 -17.66 -20.40 9.91
N SER A 66 -18.45 -19.50 9.30
CA SER A 66 -18.06 -18.09 9.13
C SER A 66 -18.07 -17.35 10.47
N LEU A 67 -19.05 -17.64 11.36
CA LEU A 67 -19.06 -17.12 12.72
C LEU A 67 -17.85 -17.63 13.50
N THR A 68 -17.59 -18.94 13.51
CA THR A 68 -16.43 -19.52 14.22
C THR A 68 -15.09 -18.92 13.74
N LEU A 69 -14.95 -18.70 12.43
CA LEU A 69 -13.75 -18.02 11.90
C LEU A 69 -13.67 -16.55 12.35
N HIS A 70 -14.82 -15.87 12.44
CA HIS A 70 -14.89 -14.49 12.93
C HIS A 70 -14.55 -14.40 14.43
N GLU A 71 -15.06 -15.31 15.28
CA GLU A 71 -14.76 -15.37 16.71
C GLU A 71 -13.28 -15.47 17.03
N ARG A 72 -12.48 -16.06 16.13
CA ARG A 72 -11.02 -16.05 16.25
C ARG A 72 -10.39 -14.64 16.16
N ILE A 73 -11.14 -13.62 15.77
CA ILE A 73 -10.68 -12.23 15.82
C ILE A 73 -10.65 -11.74 17.27
N HIS A 74 -11.65 -12.09 18.04
CA HIS A 74 -11.79 -11.71 19.45
C HIS A 74 -10.84 -12.54 20.34
N THR A 75 -10.80 -13.86 20.14
CA THR A 75 -9.94 -14.75 20.92
C THR A 75 -8.46 -14.70 20.53
N GLY A 76 -8.10 -14.03 19.44
CA GLY A 76 -6.72 -13.99 18.93
C GLY A 76 -6.21 -15.32 18.35
N GLN A 77 -7.02 -16.37 18.32
CA GLN A 77 -6.61 -17.71 17.88
C GLN A 77 -6.15 -17.74 16.43
N LYS A 78 -4.99 -18.33 16.19
CA LYS A 78 -4.36 -18.53 14.86
C LYS A 78 -3.87 -19.98 14.73
N PRO A 79 -4.76 -20.96 14.51
CA PRO A 79 -4.40 -22.37 14.55
C PRO A 79 -3.51 -22.87 13.41
N PHE A 80 -3.31 -22.07 12.37
CA PHE A 80 -2.61 -22.49 11.16
C PHE A 80 -1.25 -21.81 11.07
N GLU A 81 -0.19 -22.54 11.43
CA GLU A 81 1.18 -22.04 11.42
C GLU A 81 1.92 -22.36 10.13
N CYS A 82 2.73 -21.42 9.66
CA CYS A 82 3.65 -21.61 8.54
C CYS A 82 4.96 -22.22 9.04
N THR A 83 5.25 -23.44 8.64
CA THR A 83 6.47 -24.17 9.01
C THR A 83 7.77 -23.52 8.51
N HIS A 84 7.69 -22.67 7.49
CA HIS A 84 8.86 -21.98 6.93
C HIS A 84 9.27 -20.74 7.71
N CYS A 85 8.34 -20.07 8.41
CA CYS A 85 8.63 -18.79 9.06
C CYS A 85 7.92 -18.55 10.39
N GLY A 86 7.23 -19.56 10.96
CA GLY A 86 6.52 -19.47 12.25
C GLY A 86 5.30 -18.54 12.28
N LYS A 87 4.93 -17.90 11.16
CA LYS A 87 3.74 -17.03 11.13
C LYS A 87 2.47 -17.86 11.19
N SER A 88 1.55 -17.46 12.08
CA SER A 88 0.28 -18.15 12.31
C SER A 88 -0.91 -17.38 11.74
N PHE A 89 -1.91 -18.10 11.26
CA PHE A 89 -3.08 -17.56 10.54
C PHE A 89 -4.38 -18.08 11.14
N ARG A 90 -5.45 -17.28 11.07
CA ARG A 90 -6.79 -17.64 11.56
C ARG A 90 -7.51 -18.66 10.65
N ALA A 91 -7.18 -18.67 9.36
CA ALA A 91 -7.80 -19.55 8.37
C ALA A 91 -6.74 -20.29 7.55
N LYS A 92 -7.01 -21.58 7.22
CA LYS A 92 -6.14 -22.41 6.37
C LYS A 92 -5.88 -21.77 5.00
N GLY A 93 -6.91 -21.18 4.38
CA GLY A 93 -6.76 -20.49 3.08
C GLY A 93 -5.76 -19.31 3.13
N ASN A 94 -5.69 -18.60 4.27
CA ASN A 94 -4.72 -17.52 4.45
C ASN A 94 -3.29 -18.06 4.58
N LEU A 95 -3.10 -19.21 5.27
CA LEU A 95 -1.82 -19.90 5.31
C LEU A 95 -1.38 -20.34 3.91
N VAL A 96 -2.26 -21.02 3.16
CA VAL A 96 -1.95 -21.48 1.79
C VAL A 96 -1.53 -20.29 0.90
N THR A 97 -2.26 -19.19 0.98
CA THR A 97 -1.92 -17.99 0.22
C THR A 97 -0.58 -17.38 0.66
N HIS A 98 -0.29 -17.42 1.97
CA HIS A 98 0.99 -16.97 2.50
C HIS A 98 2.16 -17.86 2.07
N GLN A 99 1.98 -19.16 2.03
CA GLN A 99 3.02 -20.12 1.60
C GLN A 99 3.54 -19.82 0.19
N ARG A 100 2.73 -19.23 -0.67
CA ARG A 100 3.15 -18.75 -2.00
C ARG A 100 4.28 -17.71 -1.96
N ILE A 101 4.50 -17.05 -0.84
CA ILE A 101 5.63 -16.13 -0.66
C ILE A 101 6.95 -16.91 -0.63
N HIS A 102 6.94 -18.11 -0.01
CA HIS A 102 8.11 -18.97 0.09
C HIS A 102 8.37 -19.78 -1.18
N THR A 103 7.30 -20.25 -1.82
CA THR A 103 7.40 -21.05 -3.06
C THR A 103 7.58 -20.18 -4.31
N GLY A 104 7.30 -18.88 -4.23
CA GLY A 104 7.28 -18.00 -5.40
C GLY A 104 6.10 -18.25 -6.35
N GLU A 105 5.14 -19.10 -5.98
CA GLU A 105 3.98 -19.43 -6.81
C GLU A 105 3.11 -18.20 -7.09
N LYS A 106 2.84 -17.93 -8.36
CA LYS A 106 2.02 -16.80 -8.83
C LYS A 106 0.98 -17.27 -9.86
N PRO A 107 -0.13 -17.89 -9.44
CA PRO A 107 -1.10 -18.52 -10.35
C PRO A 107 -1.89 -17.53 -11.21
N TYR A 108 -1.87 -16.25 -10.89
CA TYR A 108 -2.74 -15.25 -11.53
C TYR A 108 -1.92 -14.35 -12.45
N GLN A 109 -1.96 -14.59 -13.76
CA GLN A 109 -1.21 -13.83 -14.75
C GLN A 109 -2.07 -12.74 -15.41
N CYS A 110 -1.52 -11.55 -15.54
CA CYS A 110 -2.09 -10.47 -16.35
C CYS A 110 -1.90 -10.79 -17.84
N LYS A 111 -2.99 -10.85 -18.60
CA LYS A 111 -2.95 -11.16 -20.02
C LYS A 111 -2.36 -10.03 -20.87
N GLU A 112 -2.41 -8.79 -20.39
CA GLU A 112 -1.92 -7.63 -21.15
C GLU A 112 -0.39 -7.44 -21.05
N CYS A 113 0.22 -7.79 -19.89
CA CYS A 113 1.67 -7.54 -19.70
C CYS A 113 2.45 -8.75 -19.18
N GLY A 114 1.83 -9.92 -19.03
CA GLY A 114 2.47 -11.16 -18.58
C GLY A 114 2.86 -11.19 -17.09
N LYS A 115 2.68 -10.12 -16.33
CA LYS A 115 2.99 -10.08 -14.88
C LYS A 115 2.11 -11.03 -14.11
N SER A 116 2.72 -11.83 -13.21
CA SER A 116 2.03 -12.83 -12.42
C SER A 116 1.94 -12.43 -10.95
N PHE A 117 0.85 -12.82 -10.28
CA PHE A 117 0.52 -12.48 -8.91
C PHE A 117 0.15 -13.71 -8.09
N SER A 118 0.48 -13.70 -6.80
CA SER A 118 0.13 -14.78 -5.87
C SER A 118 -1.35 -14.78 -5.47
N GLN A 119 -2.06 -13.65 -5.71
CA GLN A 119 -3.46 -13.46 -5.31
C GLN A 119 -4.29 -12.83 -6.43
N ARG A 120 -5.52 -13.31 -6.62
CA ARG A 120 -6.46 -12.79 -7.62
C ARG A 120 -6.81 -11.30 -7.38
N GLY A 121 -6.96 -10.90 -6.11
CA GLY A 121 -7.22 -9.50 -5.77
C GLY A 121 -6.08 -8.55 -6.16
N SER A 122 -4.83 -9.01 -6.05
CA SER A 122 -3.66 -8.26 -6.49
C SER A 122 -3.62 -8.10 -8.02
N LEU A 123 -3.97 -9.15 -8.78
CA LEU A 123 -4.13 -9.07 -10.22
C LEU A 123 -5.23 -8.06 -10.59
N ALA A 124 -6.41 -8.15 -9.99
CA ALA A 124 -7.52 -7.23 -10.27
C ALA A 124 -7.16 -5.75 -10.01
N VAL A 125 -6.39 -5.46 -8.97
CA VAL A 125 -5.87 -4.10 -8.72
C VAL A 125 -4.82 -3.70 -9.77
N HIS A 126 -3.98 -4.65 -10.21
CA HIS A 126 -2.99 -4.41 -11.25
C HIS A 126 -3.65 -4.13 -12.63
N GLU A 127 -4.68 -4.87 -13.02
CA GLU A 127 -5.41 -4.67 -14.27
C GLU A 127 -6.00 -3.25 -14.40
N ARG A 128 -6.31 -2.61 -13.28
CA ARG A 128 -6.68 -1.19 -13.25
C ARG A 128 -5.56 -0.23 -13.68
N LEU A 129 -4.31 -0.69 -13.82
CA LEU A 129 -3.24 0.11 -14.42
C LEU A 129 -3.42 0.23 -15.93
N HIS A 130 -3.90 -0.83 -16.57
CA HIS A 130 -4.13 -0.88 -18.02
C HIS A 130 -5.43 -0.18 -18.39
N THR A 131 -6.51 -0.44 -17.65
CA THR A 131 -7.82 0.18 -17.89
C THR A 131 -7.93 1.64 -17.39
N GLY A 132 -6.95 2.13 -16.64
CA GLY A 132 -7.01 3.46 -16.02
C GLY A 132 -8.03 3.60 -14.89
N GLN A 133 -8.78 2.57 -14.54
CA GLN A 133 -9.85 2.62 -13.55
C GLN A 133 -9.36 3.00 -12.15
N LYS A 134 -10.05 3.95 -11.54
CA LYS A 134 -9.82 4.45 -10.18
C LYS A 134 -11.14 4.52 -9.40
N PRO A 135 -11.68 3.39 -8.91
CA PRO A 135 -13.02 3.34 -8.33
C PRO A 135 -13.18 4.04 -6.98
N TYR A 136 -12.10 4.46 -6.35
CA TYR A 136 -12.12 4.98 -4.98
C TYR A 136 -11.82 6.48 -5.00
N GLU A 137 -12.83 7.30 -4.80
CA GLU A 137 -12.73 8.76 -4.82
C GLU A 137 -12.59 9.34 -3.40
N CYS A 138 -11.79 10.39 -3.28
CA CYS A 138 -11.70 11.21 -2.07
C CYS A 138 -12.80 12.27 -2.09
N ALA A 139 -13.74 12.21 -1.15
CA ALA A 139 -14.84 13.17 -1.06
C ALA A 139 -14.39 14.63 -0.80
N ILE A 140 -13.16 14.83 -0.28
CA ILE A 140 -12.66 16.17 0.05
C ILE A 140 -12.05 16.87 -1.18
N CYS A 141 -11.31 16.14 -2.02
CA CYS A 141 -10.57 16.74 -3.14
C CYS A 141 -10.81 16.05 -4.49
N GLN A 142 -11.78 15.15 -4.56
CA GLN A 142 -12.22 14.42 -5.76
C GLN A 142 -11.11 13.61 -6.47
N ARG A 143 -9.95 13.45 -5.81
CA ARG A 143 -8.89 12.58 -6.33
C ARG A 143 -9.30 11.11 -6.25
N SER A 144 -9.14 10.38 -7.35
CA SER A 144 -9.52 8.97 -7.46
C SER A 144 -8.29 8.06 -7.37
N PHE A 145 -8.48 6.88 -6.76
CA PHE A 145 -7.44 5.90 -6.48
C PHE A 145 -7.82 4.51 -6.98
N ARG A 146 -6.83 3.70 -7.34
CA ARG A 146 -7.03 2.32 -7.84
C ARG A 146 -7.45 1.34 -6.76
N ASN A 147 -7.11 1.60 -5.50
CA ASN A 147 -7.50 0.75 -4.37
C ASN A 147 -7.85 1.59 -3.14
N GLN A 148 -8.63 0.98 -2.25
CA GLN A 148 -9.10 1.61 -1.02
C GLN A 148 -7.96 1.96 -0.05
N SER A 149 -6.91 1.15 0.01
CA SER A 149 -5.76 1.40 0.89
C SER A 149 -5.03 2.68 0.50
N ASN A 150 -4.87 2.94 -0.82
CA ASN A 150 -4.26 4.19 -1.29
C ASN A 150 -5.13 5.41 -0.98
N LEU A 151 -6.47 5.28 -1.08
CA LEU A 151 -7.38 6.34 -0.64
C LEU A 151 -7.28 6.58 0.88
N ALA A 152 -7.24 5.51 1.68
CA ALA A 152 -7.11 5.63 3.14
C ALA A 152 -5.81 6.35 3.55
N VAL A 153 -4.68 6.02 2.90
CA VAL A 153 -3.41 6.74 3.11
C VAL A 153 -3.50 8.20 2.65
N HIS A 154 -4.15 8.46 1.50
CA HIS A 154 -4.32 9.81 1.00
C HIS A 154 -5.18 10.68 1.92
N ARG A 155 -6.24 10.13 2.53
CA ARG A 155 -7.08 10.87 3.50
C ARG A 155 -6.27 11.47 4.65
N ARG A 156 -5.13 10.89 5.02
CA ARG A 156 -4.21 11.43 6.02
C ARG A 156 -3.58 12.76 5.62
N VAL A 157 -3.56 13.10 4.33
CA VAL A 157 -3.12 14.43 3.86
C VAL A 157 -4.10 15.52 4.33
N HIS A 158 -5.40 15.18 4.36
CA HIS A 158 -6.45 16.12 4.79
C HIS A 158 -6.59 16.19 6.31
N SER A 159 -6.53 15.03 6.99
CA SER A 159 -6.64 14.97 8.45
C SER A 159 -5.36 15.38 9.18
N GLY A 160 -4.22 15.44 8.48
CA GLY A 160 -2.92 15.66 9.11
C GLY A 160 -2.41 14.50 9.95
N GLU A 161 -3.13 13.35 9.95
CA GLU A 161 -2.79 12.19 10.76
C GLU A 161 -1.43 11.61 10.37
N LYS A 162 -0.53 11.46 11.34
CA LYS A 162 0.83 10.92 11.18
C LYS A 162 1.09 9.83 12.23
N PRO A 163 0.59 8.60 12.06
CA PRO A 163 0.65 7.56 13.09
C PRO A 163 2.06 7.02 13.36
N TYR A 164 3.02 7.30 12.48
CA TYR A 164 4.36 6.69 12.53
C TYR A 164 5.38 7.72 13.01
N ARG A 165 5.72 7.69 14.29
CA ARG A 165 6.65 8.62 14.92
C ARG A 165 8.07 8.06 14.96
N CYS A 166 9.06 8.91 14.76
CA CYS A 166 10.46 8.59 14.98
C CYS A 166 10.83 8.84 16.46
N ASP A 167 11.26 7.81 17.16
CA ASP A 167 11.60 7.89 18.57
C ASP A 167 12.86 8.73 18.83
N GLN A 168 13.77 8.82 17.84
CA GLN A 168 15.02 9.56 17.97
C GLN A 168 14.86 11.09 17.83
N CYS A 169 13.90 11.56 17.05
CA CYS A 169 13.75 13.01 16.79
C CYS A 169 12.30 13.53 16.85
N GLY A 170 11.35 12.68 17.20
CA GLY A 170 9.93 13.05 17.32
C GLY A 170 9.19 13.32 16.01
N LYS A 171 9.86 13.33 14.85
CA LYS A 171 9.21 13.54 13.55
C LYS A 171 8.19 12.45 13.27
N ALA A 172 6.99 12.85 12.83
CA ALA A 172 5.89 11.93 12.53
C ALA A 172 5.58 11.87 11.02
N PHE A 173 5.17 10.70 10.56
CA PHE A 173 4.93 10.38 9.16
C PHE A 173 3.56 9.73 8.96
N SER A 174 2.93 10.01 7.82
CA SER A 174 1.64 9.39 7.45
C SER A 174 1.77 7.94 7.00
N GLN A 175 2.98 7.48 6.66
CA GLN A 175 3.26 6.13 6.18
C GLN A 175 4.48 5.52 6.87
N LYS A 176 4.39 4.22 7.22
CA LYS A 176 5.49 3.46 7.83
C LYS A 176 6.75 3.43 6.95
N GLY A 177 6.59 3.29 5.63
CA GLY A 177 7.70 3.31 4.68
C GLY A 177 8.50 4.62 4.71
N SER A 178 7.81 5.76 4.87
CA SER A 178 8.46 7.08 5.01
C SER A 178 9.26 7.18 6.32
N LEU A 179 8.73 6.65 7.43
CA LEU A 179 9.48 6.57 8.69
C LEU A 179 10.73 5.68 8.54
N ILE A 180 10.62 4.50 7.92
CA ILE A 180 11.78 3.61 7.71
C ILE A 180 12.87 4.31 6.90
N VAL A 181 12.51 5.02 5.84
CA VAL A 181 13.47 5.82 5.06
C VAL A 181 14.09 6.93 5.90
N HIS A 182 13.29 7.61 6.72
CA HIS A 182 13.78 8.67 7.62
C HIS A 182 14.77 8.13 8.67
N ILE A 183 14.51 6.96 9.26
CA ILE A 183 15.43 6.32 10.23
C ILE A 183 16.83 6.11 9.64
N ARG A 184 16.94 5.88 8.32
CA ARG A 184 18.24 5.77 7.65
C ARG A 184 19.09 7.04 7.75
N VAL A 185 18.49 8.19 7.96
CA VAL A 185 19.23 9.46 8.20
C VAL A 185 19.97 9.41 9.54
N HIS A 186 19.34 8.84 10.56
CA HIS A 186 19.93 8.68 11.87
C HIS A 186 21.02 7.58 11.93
N THR A 187 20.76 6.47 11.25
CA THR A 187 21.69 5.33 11.22
C THR A 187 22.82 5.48 10.18
N GLY A 188 22.76 6.50 9.32
CA GLY A 188 23.70 6.65 8.21
C GLY A 188 23.56 5.59 7.11
N LEU A 189 22.59 4.68 7.21
CA LEU A 189 22.41 3.56 6.29
C LEU A 189 22.05 4.06 4.88
N LYS A 190 22.91 3.74 3.90
CA LYS A 190 22.75 4.08 2.47
C LYS A 190 22.81 2.81 1.61
N PRO A 191 21.71 2.03 1.51
CA PRO A 191 21.72 0.73 0.86
C PRO A 191 21.91 0.76 -0.67
N TYR A 192 21.81 1.93 -1.29
CA TYR A 192 21.79 2.06 -2.74
C TYR A 192 23.07 2.74 -3.22
N ALA A 193 24.07 1.94 -3.58
CA ALA A 193 25.32 2.43 -4.14
C ALA A 193 25.19 2.76 -5.64
N CYS A 194 25.84 3.83 -6.07
CA CYS A 194 25.99 4.13 -7.48
C CYS A 194 27.03 3.18 -8.11
N SER A 195 26.70 2.56 -9.24
CA SER A 195 27.62 1.66 -9.96
C SER A 195 28.77 2.39 -10.67
N GLN A 196 28.66 3.70 -10.88
CA GLN A 196 29.63 4.51 -11.62
C GLN A 196 30.54 5.36 -10.73
N CYS A 197 30.16 5.53 -9.43
CA CYS A 197 31.00 6.24 -8.47
C CYS A 197 30.78 5.70 -7.04
N ARG A 198 31.60 6.14 -6.08
CA ARG A 198 31.57 5.66 -4.69
C ARG A 198 30.41 6.23 -3.84
N LYS A 199 29.45 6.99 -4.45
CA LYS A 199 28.34 7.59 -3.72
C LYS A 199 27.24 6.58 -3.45
N SER A 200 26.69 6.61 -2.23
CA SER A 200 25.57 5.77 -1.81
C SER A 200 24.42 6.63 -1.28
N PHE A 201 23.19 6.12 -1.36
CA PHE A 201 21.96 6.86 -1.12
C PHE A 201 21.01 6.12 -0.19
N HIS A 202 20.20 6.87 0.56
CA HIS A 202 19.18 6.30 1.46
C HIS A 202 18.00 5.68 0.71
N THR A 203 17.73 6.10 -0.54
CA THR A 203 16.63 5.56 -1.36
C THR A 203 17.12 5.23 -2.78
N ARG A 204 16.46 4.23 -3.39
CA ARG A 204 16.71 3.87 -4.78
C ARG A 204 16.42 5.04 -5.74
N GLY A 205 15.35 5.80 -5.47
CA GLY A 205 14.99 6.97 -6.28
C GLY A 205 16.12 8.02 -6.34
N ASN A 206 16.75 8.31 -5.18
CA ASN A 206 17.88 9.25 -5.12
C ASN A 206 19.13 8.70 -5.86
N CYS A 207 19.36 7.39 -5.80
CA CYS A 207 20.46 6.76 -6.56
C CYS A 207 20.22 6.84 -8.07
N ILE A 208 19.01 6.52 -8.55
CA ILE A 208 18.64 6.65 -9.97
C ILE A 208 18.75 8.11 -10.43
N LEU A 209 18.27 9.03 -9.63
CA LEU A 209 18.35 10.45 -9.94
C LEU A 209 19.79 10.96 -10.00
N HIS A 210 20.66 10.50 -9.08
CA HIS A 210 22.09 10.77 -9.15
C HIS A 210 22.73 10.15 -10.40
N GLY A 211 22.30 8.96 -10.83
CA GLY A 211 22.79 8.33 -12.08
C GLY A 211 22.69 9.24 -13.31
N LYS A 212 21.69 10.13 -13.36
CA LYS A 212 21.53 11.10 -14.44
C LYS A 212 22.70 12.11 -14.54
N VAL A 213 23.44 12.31 -13.47
CA VAL A 213 24.67 13.14 -13.49
C VAL A 213 25.73 12.52 -14.36
N HIS A 214 25.82 11.18 -14.40
CA HIS A 214 26.80 10.46 -15.20
C HIS A 214 26.39 10.35 -16.67
N THR A 215 25.07 10.26 -16.94
CA THR A 215 24.54 10.18 -18.32
C THR A 215 24.34 11.56 -18.95
N GLY A 216 24.44 12.65 -18.19
CA GLY A 216 24.12 14.00 -18.65
C GLY A 216 22.64 14.23 -18.97
N GLU A 217 21.78 13.30 -18.60
CA GLU A 217 20.33 13.34 -18.91
C GLU A 217 19.63 14.48 -18.16
N THR A 218 19.19 15.51 -18.87
CA THR A 218 18.48 16.68 -18.34
C THR A 218 17.13 16.87 -19.03
N PRO A 219 16.11 16.04 -18.71
CA PRO A 219 14.83 16.01 -19.46
C PRO A 219 13.95 17.25 -19.32
N TYR A 220 14.27 18.13 -18.37
CA TYR A 220 13.41 19.26 -18.03
C TYR A 220 14.01 20.57 -18.54
N LEU A 221 13.56 21.04 -19.70
CA LEU A 221 14.02 22.26 -20.34
C LEU A 221 13.23 23.50 -19.88
N CYS A 222 13.93 24.60 -19.61
CA CYS A 222 13.30 25.91 -19.41
C CYS A 222 13.01 26.53 -20.79
N GLY A 223 11.73 26.69 -21.14
CA GLY A 223 11.30 27.30 -22.39
C GLY A 223 11.68 28.78 -22.54
N GLN A 224 12.06 29.47 -21.45
CA GLN A 224 12.39 30.90 -21.48
C GLN A 224 13.90 31.15 -21.76
N CYS A 225 14.80 30.30 -21.26
CA CYS A 225 16.24 30.53 -21.38
C CYS A 225 17.03 29.32 -21.87
N GLY A 226 16.39 28.22 -22.25
CA GLY A 226 17.03 27.02 -22.78
C GLY A 226 17.82 26.20 -21.76
N LYS A 227 17.89 26.55 -20.48
CA LYS A 227 18.58 25.76 -19.46
C LYS A 227 17.84 24.46 -19.16
N SER A 228 18.59 23.36 -19.10
CA SER A 228 18.06 22.02 -18.82
C SER A 228 18.37 21.56 -17.40
N PHE A 229 17.48 20.75 -16.81
CA PHE A 229 17.57 20.28 -15.44
C PHE A 229 17.31 18.76 -15.35
N THR A 230 17.96 18.12 -14.39
CA THR A 230 17.76 16.69 -14.09
C THR A 230 16.45 16.41 -13.36
N GLN A 231 15.88 17.43 -12.70
CA GLN A 231 14.66 17.33 -11.87
C GLN A 231 13.66 18.42 -12.22
N ARG A 232 12.37 18.04 -12.26
CA ARG A 232 11.26 18.99 -12.46
C ARG A 232 11.20 20.07 -11.37
N GLY A 233 11.51 19.70 -10.11
CA GLY A 233 11.55 20.64 -9.00
C GLY A 233 12.61 21.73 -9.18
N SER A 234 13.81 21.36 -9.66
CA SER A 234 14.88 22.31 -9.96
C SER A 234 14.50 23.27 -11.11
N LEU A 235 13.83 22.77 -12.15
CA LEU A 235 13.27 23.61 -13.19
C LEU A 235 12.22 24.59 -12.62
N ALA A 236 11.30 24.12 -11.79
CA ALA A 236 10.26 24.97 -11.19
C ALA A 236 10.84 26.09 -10.31
N VAL A 237 11.89 25.80 -9.53
CA VAL A 237 12.63 26.83 -8.76
C VAL A 237 13.32 27.81 -9.69
N HIS A 238 14.01 27.33 -10.73
CA HIS A 238 14.66 28.18 -11.72
C HIS A 238 13.68 29.08 -12.47
N GLN A 239 12.52 28.59 -12.87
CA GLN A 239 11.49 29.35 -13.58
C GLN A 239 11.01 30.57 -12.79
N ARG A 240 10.89 30.45 -11.45
CA ARG A 240 10.52 31.59 -10.59
C ARG A 240 11.53 32.73 -10.67
N SER A 241 12.83 32.42 -10.68
CA SER A 241 13.89 33.41 -10.80
C SER A 241 14.14 33.88 -12.26
N CYS A 242 13.84 33.03 -13.23
CA CYS A 242 13.97 33.37 -14.64
C CYS A 242 12.91 34.39 -15.09
N SER A 243 11.66 34.23 -14.65
CA SER A 243 10.56 35.14 -14.95
C SER A 243 10.80 36.55 -14.38
N GLN A 244 11.46 36.68 -13.23
CA GLN A 244 11.77 37.98 -12.61
C GLN A 244 12.85 38.76 -13.35
N ARG A 245 13.71 38.12 -14.14
CA ARG A 245 14.78 38.78 -14.93
C ARG A 245 14.32 39.29 -16.28
N LEU A 246 13.15 38.91 -16.76
CA LEU A 246 12.57 39.36 -18.04
C LEU A 246 11.64 40.56 -17.89
N THR A 247 11.39 41.02 -16.65
CA THR A 247 10.54 42.18 -16.31
C THR A 247 11.33 43.41 -15.91
N LEU A 248 12.65 43.40 -16.06
CA LEU A 248 13.58 44.52 -15.94
C LEU A 248 14.21 44.83 -17.30
#